data_7a68742abb806570f26534a2cb98b29c
#
_entry.id   7a68742abb806570f26534a2cb98b29c
#
_cell.length_a   1.000
_cell.length_b   1.000
_cell.length_c   1.000
_cell.angle_alpha   90.00
_cell.angle_beta   90.00
_cell.angle_gamma   90.00
#
_symmetry.space_group_name_H-M   'P 1'
#
loop_
_entity.id
_entity.type
_entity.pdbx_description
1 polymer ?
#
loop_
_entity_poly.entity_id
_entity_poly.type
_entity_poly.pdbx_seq_one_letter_code
_entity_poly.pdbx_strand_id
1 'polypeptide(L)'
;MKMRTQYIALVLFVCILASCSQESVETIDIIKAENSKEVEQELLNVVNDHRISLGQNALEFSSIAYEYANAHSDYMVAKGTINHDNFSKRASDISSQVDAELVAENVAKDYVTASEAFEGWLNSSSHKNTMEGEFTHTAVSAKKDADGNLYFTQIFFR
;
A
#
# COMPACT_ATOMS: atom_id res chain seq x y z
N MET A 1 -48.90 61.25 -43.74
CA MET A 1 -48.23 61.18 -42.48
C MET A 1 -47.94 59.66 -42.23
N LYS A 2 -46.71 59.16 -42.46
CA LYS A 2 -46.34 57.70 -42.38
C LYS A 2 -45.61 57.51 -41.08
N MET A 3 -46.21 56.82 -40.11
CA MET A 3 -45.53 56.32 -38.93
C MET A 3 -44.69 55.09 -39.25
N ARG A 4 -43.40 55.16 -38.99
CA ARG A 4 -42.47 54.01 -39.08
C ARG A 4 -42.40 53.32 -37.71
N THR A 5 -42.90 52.13 -37.64
CA THR A 5 -42.79 51.23 -36.46
C THR A 5 -41.40 50.63 -36.47
N GLN A 6 -40.61 50.92 -35.43
CA GLN A 6 -39.29 50.26 -35.23
C GLN A 6 -39.51 49.02 -34.36
N TYR A 7 -39.15 47.86 -34.87
CA TYR A 7 -39.10 46.61 -34.11
C TYR A 7 -37.75 46.53 -33.38
N ILE A 8 -37.82 46.57 -32.05
CA ILE A 8 -36.68 46.28 -31.18
C ILE A 8 -36.62 44.79 -31.00
N ALA A 9 -35.61 44.16 -31.63
CA ALA A 9 -35.30 42.72 -31.39
C ALA A 9 -34.55 42.62 -30.08
N LEU A 10 -35.23 42.05 -29.07
CA LEU A 10 -34.61 41.69 -27.79
C LEU A 10 -33.86 40.36 -27.96
N VAL A 11 -32.54 40.41 -28.07
CA VAL A 11 -31.69 39.24 -28.07
C VAL A 11 -31.48 38.77 -26.63
N LEU A 12 -32.14 37.68 -26.24
CA LEU A 12 -31.97 37.03 -24.95
C LEU A 12 -30.68 36.22 -24.98
N PHE A 13 -29.61 36.71 -24.33
CA PHE A 13 -28.34 35.99 -24.19
C PHE A 13 -28.46 35.00 -23.00
N VAL A 14 -28.72 33.75 -23.30
CA VAL A 14 -28.73 32.66 -22.28
C VAL A 14 -27.29 32.27 -22.00
N CYS A 15 -26.72 32.77 -20.90
CA CYS A 15 -25.45 32.26 -20.35
C CYS A 15 -25.68 30.88 -19.73
N ILE A 16 -25.28 29.84 -20.42
CA ILE A 16 -25.17 28.48 -19.86
C ILE A 16 -23.93 28.48 -18.98
N LEU A 17 -24.10 28.61 -17.67
CA LEU A 17 -23.03 28.32 -16.71
C LEU A 17 -22.83 26.82 -16.67
N ALA A 18 -21.85 26.34 -17.43
CA ALA A 18 -21.33 25.00 -17.24
C ALA A 18 -20.62 24.95 -15.88
N SER A 19 -21.32 24.47 -14.85
CA SER A 19 -20.73 24.12 -13.57
C SER A 19 -19.89 22.87 -13.78
N CYS A 20 -18.59 23.04 -14.00
CA CYS A 20 -17.63 21.95 -13.80
C CYS A 20 -17.63 21.64 -12.31
N SER A 21 -18.33 20.59 -11.89
CA SER A 21 -18.07 19.95 -10.62
C SER A 21 -16.67 19.34 -10.70
N GLN A 22 -15.68 20.03 -10.17
CA GLN A 22 -14.39 19.44 -9.86
C GLN A 22 -14.66 18.39 -8.78
N GLU A 23 -14.63 17.12 -9.15
CA GLU A 23 -14.48 16.07 -8.17
C GLU A 23 -13.14 16.34 -7.47
N SER A 24 -13.23 16.76 -6.20
CA SER A 24 -12.07 16.83 -5.34
C SER A 24 -11.57 15.42 -5.14
N VAL A 25 -10.47 15.07 -5.81
CA VAL A 25 -9.68 13.90 -5.42
C VAL A 25 -9.23 14.18 -4.00
N GLU A 26 -9.82 13.49 -3.01
CA GLU A 26 -9.34 13.53 -1.64
C GLU A 26 -7.92 12.96 -1.65
N THR A 27 -6.94 13.84 -1.66
CA THR A 27 -5.55 13.48 -1.40
C THR A 27 -5.44 13.13 0.08
N ILE A 28 -5.29 11.84 0.38
CA ILE A 28 -4.98 11.40 1.75
C ILE A 28 -3.60 11.96 2.09
N ASP A 29 -3.55 12.83 3.10
CA ASP A 29 -2.29 13.35 3.63
C ASP A 29 -1.61 12.21 4.40
N ILE A 30 -0.64 11.53 3.77
CA ILE A 30 0.08 10.40 4.36
C ILE A 30 1.13 10.95 5.31
N ILE A 31 0.77 11.02 6.59
CA ILE A 31 1.73 11.29 7.67
C ILE A 31 2.57 10.02 7.86
N LYS A 32 3.89 10.16 7.79
CA LYS A 32 4.80 9.03 8.04
C LYS A 32 4.67 8.56 9.48
N ALA A 33 4.14 7.36 9.65
CA ALA A 33 4.05 6.71 10.95
C ALA A 33 5.44 6.22 11.43
N GLU A 34 5.62 6.07 12.74
CA GLU A 34 6.87 5.61 13.31
C GLU A 34 7.08 4.11 13.05
N ASN A 35 8.28 3.74 12.59
CA ASN A 35 8.66 2.35 12.40
C ASN A 35 9.04 1.69 13.74
N SER A 36 8.53 0.49 13.96
CA SER A 36 8.97 -0.37 15.07
C SER A 36 10.08 -1.32 14.60
N LYS A 37 11.33 -0.81 14.59
CA LYS A 37 12.50 -1.53 14.04
C LYS A 37 12.75 -2.89 14.68
N GLU A 38 12.51 -3.00 15.98
CA GLU A 38 12.66 -4.26 16.72
C GLU A 38 11.65 -5.30 16.21
N VAL A 39 10.39 -4.90 16.03
CA VAL A 39 9.34 -5.78 15.51
C VAL A 39 9.60 -6.17 14.05
N GLU A 40 10.11 -5.23 13.22
CA GLU A 40 10.50 -5.53 11.84
C GLU A 40 11.58 -6.61 11.77
N GLN A 41 12.63 -6.46 12.59
CA GLN A 41 13.72 -7.42 12.62
C GLN A 41 13.29 -8.78 13.19
N GLU A 42 12.49 -8.78 14.25
CA GLU A 42 11.94 -10.01 14.83
C GLU A 42 11.08 -10.75 13.81
N LEU A 43 10.19 -10.05 13.09
CA LEU A 43 9.33 -10.68 12.09
C LEU A 43 10.13 -11.24 10.91
N LEU A 44 11.16 -10.54 10.45
CA LEU A 44 12.08 -11.06 9.45
C LEU A 44 12.77 -12.34 9.91
N ASN A 45 13.23 -12.37 11.17
CA ASN A 45 13.91 -13.52 11.75
C ASN A 45 12.98 -14.74 11.85
N VAL A 46 11.77 -14.59 12.42
CA VAL A 46 10.87 -15.74 12.59
C VAL A 46 10.37 -16.28 11.24
N VAL A 47 10.18 -15.44 10.22
CA VAL A 47 9.88 -15.89 8.86
C VAL A 47 11.05 -16.67 8.28
N ASN A 48 12.30 -16.21 8.43
CA ASN A 48 13.48 -16.90 7.95
C ASN A 48 13.74 -18.21 8.69
N ASP A 49 13.56 -18.25 10.01
CA ASP A 49 13.69 -19.47 10.80
C ASP A 49 12.66 -20.51 10.37
N HIS A 50 11.42 -20.10 10.10
CA HIS A 50 10.40 -20.98 9.55
C HIS A 50 10.81 -21.55 8.19
N ARG A 51 11.28 -20.72 7.25
CA ARG A 51 11.76 -21.14 5.93
C ARG A 51 12.91 -22.15 6.03
N ILE A 52 13.89 -21.86 6.89
CA ILE A 52 15.02 -22.77 7.14
C ILE A 52 14.53 -24.11 7.70
N SER A 53 13.55 -24.11 8.59
CA SER A 53 12.96 -25.34 9.15
C SER A 53 12.30 -26.23 8.09
N LEU A 54 11.87 -25.64 6.97
CA LEU A 54 11.32 -26.34 5.80
C LEU A 54 12.38 -26.71 4.76
N GLY A 55 13.66 -26.44 5.02
CA GLY A 55 14.77 -26.69 4.09
C GLY A 55 14.87 -25.66 2.96
N GLN A 56 14.25 -24.50 3.11
CA GLN A 56 14.34 -23.38 2.16
C GLN A 56 15.47 -22.44 2.54
N ASN A 57 15.91 -21.61 1.59
CA ASN A 57 16.88 -20.56 1.87
C ASN A 57 16.23 -19.41 2.66
N ALA A 58 17.00 -18.82 3.57
CA ALA A 58 16.64 -17.53 4.17
C ALA A 58 16.52 -16.45 3.09
N LEU A 59 15.63 -15.51 3.30
CA LEU A 59 15.44 -14.35 2.43
C LEU A 59 16.44 -13.24 2.80
N GLU A 60 17.04 -12.62 1.80
CA GLU A 60 17.93 -11.49 1.96
C GLU A 60 17.14 -10.19 2.10
N PHE A 61 17.62 -9.27 2.94
CA PHE A 61 17.01 -7.95 3.07
C PHE A 61 17.22 -7.10 1.82
N SER A 62 16.15 -6.47 1.34
CA SER A 62 16.19 -5.50 0.23
C SER A 62 15.75 -4.12 0.67
N SER A 63 16.63 -3.12 0.48
CA SER A 63 16.29 -1.71 0.75
C SER A 63 15.19 -1.18 -0.16
N ILE A 64 15.11 -1.65 -1.41
CA ILE A 64 14.05 -1.28 -2.36
C ILE A 64 12.71 -1.83 -1.86
N ALA A 65 12.61 -3.12 -1.53
CA ALA A 65 11.40 -3.69 -0.96
C ALA A 65 11.00 -2.98 0.34
N TYR A 66 11.99 -2.56 1.16
CA TYR A 66 11.75 -1.84 2.40
C TYR A 66 11.11 -0.45 2.17
N GLU A 67 11.57 0.29 1.17
CA GLU A 67 10.98 1.59 0.81
C GLU A 67 9.50 1.43 0.44
N TYR A 68 9.17 0.48 -0.41
CA TYR A 68 7.79 0.22 -0.83
C TYR A 68 6.92 -0.35 0.29
N ALA A 69 7.46 -1.22 1.14
CA ALA A 69 6.75 -1.73 2.32
C ALA A 69 6.40 -0.59 3.29
N ASN A 70 7.33 0.33 3.56
CA ASN A 70 7.09 1.51 4.39
C ASN A 70 6.02 2.42 3.81
N ALA A 71 6.10 2.73 2.52
CA ALA A 71 5.12 3.59 1.87
C ALA A 71 3.71 2.97 1.93
N HIS A 72 3.61 1.64 1.78
CA HIS A 72 2.32 0.97 1.89
C HIS A 72 1.80 0.90 3.33
N SER A 73 2.67 0.66 4.31
CA SER A 73 2.27 0.71 5.73
C SER A 73 1.81 2.11 6.13
N ASP A 74 2.50 3.19 5.70
CA ASP A 74 2.05 4.57 5.91
C ASP A 74 0.66 4.82 5.30
N TYR A 75 0.43 4.32 4.08
CA TYR A 75 -0.86 4.42 3.42
C TYR A 75 -1.99 3.69 4.19
N MET A 76 -1.73 2.46 4.66
CA MET A 76 -2.69 1.69 5.45
C MET A 76 -2.99 2.36 6.80
N VAL A 77 -1.97 2.91 7.48
CA VAL A 77 -2.15 3.70 8.73
C VAL A 77 -3.05 4.90 8.46
N ALA A 78 -2.78 5.68 7.40
CA ALA A 78 -3.58 6.85 7.05
C ALA A 78 -5.04 6.49 6.71
N LYS A 79 -5.27 5.32 6.12
CA LYS A 79 -6.62 4.79 5.83
C LYS A 79 -7.31 4.12 7.03
N GLY A 80 -6.58 3.73 8.07
CA GLY A 80 -7.09 2.99 9.22
C GLY A 80 -7.47 1.53 8.92
N THR A 81 -7.09 0.97 7.76
CA THR A 81 -7.46 -0.38 7.32
C THR A 81 -6.36 -1.04 6.52
N ILE A 82 -6.28 -2.39 6.60
CA ILE A 82 -5.36 -3.17 5.74
C ILE A 82 -5.97 -3.40 4.36
N ASN A 83 -5.13 -3.38 3.35
CA ASN A 83 -5.50 -3.64 1.97
C ASN A 83 -4.25 -3.91 1.11
N HIS A 84 -4.47 -4.30 -0.15
CA HIS A 84 -3.44 -4.43 -1.19
C HIS A 84 -3.59 -3.37 -2.29
N ASP A 85 -4.10 -2.19 -1.95
CA ASP A 85 -4.32 -1.11 -2.92
C ASP A 85 -3.01 -0.79 -3.66
N ASN A 86 -3.13 -0.61 -4.99
CA ASN A 86 -2.00 -0.31 -5.87
C ASN A 86 -0.88 -1.38 -5.89
N PHE A 87 -1.12 -2.62 -5.45
CA PHE A 87 -0.10 -3.67 -5.44
C PHE A 87 0.53 -3.88 -6.82
N SER A 88 -0.27 -3.95 -7.89
CA SER A 88 0.26 -4.15 -9.25
C SER A 88 1.26 -3.07 -9.67
N LYS A 89 0.99 -1.81 -9.30
CA LYS A 89 1.93 -0.71 -9.55
C LYS A 89 3.19 -0.87 -8.72
N ARG A 90 3.06 -1.16 -7.44
CA ARG A 90 4.17 -1.37 -6.50
C ARG A 90 5.08 -2.52 -6.96
N ALA A 91 4.47 -3.64 -7.37
CA ALA A 91 5.20 -4.78 -7.91
C ALA A 91 5.95 -4.43 -9.20
N SER A 92 5.32 -3.72 -10.13
CA SER A 92 5.96 -3.25 -11.38
C SER A 92 7.14 -2.32 -11.11
N ASP A 93 6.98 -1.39 -10.17
CA ASP A 93 8.02 -0.43 -9.81
C ASP A 93 9.23 -1.16 -9.17
N ILE A 94 9.00 -2.14 -8.30
CA ILE A 94 10.06 -2.99 -7.72
C ILE A 94 10.75 -3.78 -8.84
N SER A 95 9.98 -4.49 -9.67
CA SER A 95 10.53 -5.30 -10.76
C SER A 95 11.42 -4.48 -11.68
N SER A 96 11.04 -3.25 -11.99
CA SER A 96 11.83 -2.37 -12.88
C SER A 96 13.15 -1.90 -12.24
N GLN A 97 13.25 -1.88 -10.90
CA GLN A 97 14.45 -1.40 -10.20
C GLN A 97 15.46 -2.51 -9.87
N VAL A 98 14.97 -3.74 -9.67
CA VAL A 98 15.82 -4.87 -9.23
C VAL A 98 15.73 -6.07 -10.17
N ASP A 99 15.11 -5.92 -11.35
CA ASP A 99 14.90 -6.98 -12.35
C ASP A 99 14.19 -8.21 -11.78
N ALA A 100 13.22 -7.99 -10.88
CA ALA A 100 12.50 -9.08 -10.25
C ALA A 100 11.46 -9.70 -11.20
N GLU A 101 11.47 -11.03 -11.30
CA GLU A 101 10.51 -11.81 -12.10
C GLU A 101 9.16 -11.99 -11.38
N LEU A 102 9.18 -11.99 -10.06
CA LEU A 102 8.01 -12.24 -9.21
C LEU A 102 8.07 -11.35 -7.98
N VAL A 103 6.97 -10.68 -7.66
CA VAL A 103 6.79 -9.90 -6.44
C VAL A 103 5.50 -10.35 -5.75
N ALA A 104 5.53 -10.48 -4.42
CA ALA A 104 4.37 -10.79 -3.60
C ALA A 104 4.35 -9.93 -2.33
N GLU A 105 3.20 -9.87 -1.66
CA GLU A 105 2.98 -9.04 -0.50
C GLU A 105 2.10 -9.75 0.52
N ASN A 106 2.50 -9.71 1.78
CA ASN A 106 1.65 -10.00 2.94
C ASN A 106 1.41 -8.72 3.73
N VAL A 107 0.19 -8.52 4.19
CA VAL A 107 -0.18 -7.42 5.10
C VAL A 107 -0.88 -7.96 6.34
N ALA A 108 -0.75 -7.24 7.45
CA ALA A 108 -1.45 -7.56 8.69
C ALA A 108 -1.73 -6.31 9.53
N LYS A 109 -2.66 -6.43 10.46
CA LYS A 109 -3.02 -5.43 11.48
C LYS A 109 -3.56 -6.14 12.72
N ASP A 110 -3.60 -5.40 13.83
CA ASP A 110 -4.19 -5.84 15.10
C ASP A 110 -3.43 -6.98 15.81
N TYR A 111 -2.14 -7.14 15.46
CA TYR A 111 -1.19 -7.96 16.21
C TYR A 111 -0.24 -7.04 16.99
N VAL A 112 0.09 -7.42 18.22
CA VAL A 112 0.95 -6.60 19.10
C VAL A 112 2.42 -7.00 19.05
N THR A 113 2.72 -8.20 18.50
CA THR A 113 4.08 -8.73 18.36
C THR A 113 4.36 -9.28 16.96
N ALA A 114 5.63 -9.40 16.62
CA ALA A 114 6.07 -10.06 15.39
C ALA A 114 5.62 -11.52 15.32
N SER A 115 5.74 -12.26 16.44
CA SER A 115 5.31 -13.65 16.54
C SER A 115 3.82 -13.82 16.29
N GLU A 116 2.97 -12.95 16.84
CA GLU A 116 1.53 -13.00 16.58
C GLU A 116 1.19 -12.71 15.10
N ALA A 117 1.85 -11.74 14.47
CA ALA A 117 1.67 -11.45 13.05
C ALA A 117 2.10 -12.63 12.20
N PHE A 118 3.25 -13.26 12.50
CA PHE A 118 3.73 -14.46 11.85
C PHE A 118 2.72 -15.62 11.98
N GLU A 119 2.24 -15.92 13.19
CA GLU A 119 1.24 -16.96 13.41
C GLU A 119 -0.07 -16.67 12.66
N GLY A 120 -0.51 -15.42 12.62
CA GLY A 120 -1.65 -15.00 11.82
C GLY A 120 -1.46 -15.30 10.33
N TRP A 121 -0.29 -15.01 9.79
CA TRP A 121 0.05 -15.36 8.40
C TRP A 121 0.19 -16.87 8.19
N LEU A 122 0.77 -17.59 9.14
CA LEU A 122 0.93 -19.04 9.05
C LEU A 122 -0.41 -19.78 9.04
N ASN A 123 -1.40 -19.27 9.76
CA ASN A 123 -2.75 -19.81 9.82
C ASN A 123 -3.64 -19.42 8.61
N SER A 124 -3.17 -18.53 7.74
CA SER A 124 -3.83 -18.14 6.49
C SER A 124 -3.14 -18.81 5.30
N SER A 125 -3.84 -19.66 4.57
CA SER A 125 -3.24 -20.42 3.46
C SER A 125 -2.61 -19.53 2.39
N SER A 126 -3.18 -18.37 2.09
CA SER A 126 -2.62 -17.42 1.12
C SER A 126 -1.32 -16.79 1.61
N HIS A 127 -1.30 -16.28 2.84
CA HIS A 127 -0.12 -15.66 3.42
C HIS A 127 1.00 -16.68 3.68
N LYS A 128 0.63 -17.88 4.14
CA LYS A 128 1.57 -19.01 4.31
C LYS A 128 2.24 -19.36 2.99
N ASN A 129 1.46 -19.54 1.92
CA ASN A 129 2.01 -19.85 0.59
C ASN A 129 2.96 -18.76 0.10
N THR A 130 2.72 -17.50 0.45
CA THR A 130 3.64 -16.41 0.14
C THR A 130 4.93 -16.54 0.94
N MET A 131 4.87 -16.73 2.27
CA MET A 131 6.08 -16.88 3.11
C MET A 131 6.92 -18.07 2.71
N GLU A 132 6.29 -19.16 2.27
CA GLU A 132 6.93 -20.43 1.84
C GLU A 132 7.25 -20.47 0.33
N GLY A 133 6.98 -19.39 -0.39
CA GLY A 133 7.23 -19.30 -1.84
C GLY A 133 8.71 -19.25 -2.20
N GLU A 134 9.00 -19.48 -3.49
CA GLU A 134 10.35 -19.42 -4.04
C GLU A 134 10.79 -17.96 -4.24
N PHE A 135 11.12 -17.29 -3.15
CA PHE A 135 11.66 -15.94 -3.14
C PHE A 135 13.11 -15.93 -2.65
N THR A 136 13.83 -14.87 -3.00
CA THR A 136 15.24 -14.66 -2.60
C THR A 136 15.40 -13.46 -1.68
N HIS A 137 14.55 -12.46 -1.84
CA HIS A 137 14.63 -11.20 -1.10
C HIS A 137 13.31 -10.81 -0.45
N THR A 138 13.42 -10.05 0.63
CA THR A 138 12.27 -9.51 1.35
C THR A 138 12.60 -8.23 2.09
N ALA A 139 11.56 -7.54 2.53
CA ALA A 139 11.64 -6.55 3.60
C ALA A 139 10.32 -6.50 4.36
N VAL A 140 10.41 -6.19 5.64
CA VAL A 140 9.28 -5.99 6.55
C VAL A 140 9.22 -4.52 6.96
N SER A 141 8.03 -3.95 6.91
CA SER A 141 7.68 -2.70 7.58
C SER A 141 6.66 -2.98 8.67
N ALA A 142 6.88 -2.47 9.87
CA ALA A 142 5.93 -2.48 10.97
C ALA A 142 5.79 -1.05 11.51
N LYS A 143 4.62 -0.45 11.32
CA LYS A 143 4.34 0.94 11.69
C LYS A 143 3.19 1.05 12.66
N LYS A 144 3.28 2.00 13.59
CA LYS A 144 2.23 2.27 14.56
C LYS A 144 1.36 3.43 14.11
N ASP A 145 0.04 3.27 14.28
CA ASP A 145 -0.88 4.40 14.22
C ASP A 145 -0.85 5.23 15.52
N ALA A 146 -1.67 6.28 15.59
CA ALA A 146 -1.75 7.16 16.76
C ALA A 146 -2.25 6.45 18.03
N ASP A 147 -2.97 5.34 17.88
CA ASP A 147 -3.52 4.53 18.98
C ASP A 147 -2.53 3.42 19.40
N GLY A 148 -1.40 3.29 18.70
CA GLY A 148 -0.37 2.29 18.96
C GLY A 148 -0.60 0.94 18.26
N ASN A 149 -1.60 0.81 17.38
CA ASN A 149 -1.84 -0.41 16.63
C ASN A 149 -0.80 -0.58 15.53
N LEU A 150 -0.25 -1.79 15.42
CA LEU A 150 0.74 -2.12 14.39
C LEU A 150 0.08 -2.49 13.06
N TYR A 151 0.62 -1.92 12.00
CA TYR A 151 0.35 -2.26 10.61
C TYR A 151 1.61 -2.84 10.00
N PHE A 152 1.48 -4.00 9.38
CA PHE A 152 2.59 -4.75 8.81
C PHE A 152 2.45 -4.83 7.29
N THR A 153 3.57 -4.66 6.60
CA THR A 153 3.72 -5.00 5.19
C THR A 153 5.00 -5.79 5.04
N GLN A 154 4.93 -6.99 4.47
CA GLN A 154 6.11 -7.72 4.02
C GLN A 154 6.06 -7.91 2.51
N ILE A 155 7.10 -7.46 1.82
CA ILE A 155 7.26 -7.63 0.38
C ILE A 155 8.31 -8.71 0.14
N PHE A 156 8.04 -9.59 -0.82
CA PHE A 156 8.90 -10.68 -1.25
C PHE A 156 9.16 -10.55 -2.75
N PHE A 157 10.38 -10.89 -3.19
CA PHE A 157 10.65 -10.98 -4.62
C PHE A 157 11.80 -11.95 -4.97
N ARG A 158 11.83 -12.34 -6.24
CA ARG A 158 12.95 -13.05 -6.89
C ARG A 158 13.14 -12.55 -8.31
#